data_a9443c2d337240ba72fa34cfba0cb4b1
#
_entry.id   a9443c2d337240ba72fa34cfba0cb4b1
#
_cell.length_a   1.000
_cell.length_b   1.000
_cell.length_c   1.000
_cell.angle_alpha   90.00
_cell.angle_beta   90.00
_cell.angle_gamma   90.00
#
_symmetry.space_group_name_H-M   'P 1'
#
loop_
_entity.id
_entity.type
_entity.pdbx_description
1 polymer ?
#
loop_
_entity_poly.entity_id
_entity_poly.type
_entity_poly.pdbx_seq_one_letter_code
_entity_poly.pdbx_strand_id
1 'polypeptide(L)'
;IRMNGNCAGGTGAFIDQMATLLNVHPSELSTLSEQATSVYPMASRCGVFAKTDVQTLISRDIPKSDIAKSIFQAVAVQTVNTLAKGFDIKPKILFTGGPLTFLPDLRRTFLTLLNATEDDIYTVEHPELTAAIGAAFGEKEDKTIISVSEFKKLVQNISSEVKITNSKYREALFSSEEEYNDWLKEHAKDKVKSADVKTVNEKNT
;
A
#
# COMPACT_ATOMS: atom_id res chain seq x y z
N ILE A 1 12.27 16.33 -10.29
CA ILE A 1 11.29 15.55 -9.54
C ILE A 1 11.27 14.12 -10.08
N ARG A 2 11.33 13.15 -9.20
CA ARG A 2 11.21 11.73 -9.52
C ARG A 2 10.02 11.17 -8.75
N MET A 3 9.27 10.31 -9.40
CA MET A 3 8.05 9.74 -8.85
C MET A 3 8.08 8.22 -8.98
N ASN A 4 7.56 7.54 -7.98
CA ASN A 4 7.25 6.12 -8.08
C ASN A 4 5.90 5.99 -8.80
N GLY A 5 5.93 5.73 -10.11
CA GLY A 5 4.74 5.69 -10.96
C GLY A 5 4.10 4.32 -11.12
N ASN A 6 4.76 3.26 -10.68
CA ASN A 6 4.39 1.91 -11.14
C ASN A 6 3.85 0.99 -10.05
N CYS A 7 3.86 1.37 -8.79
CA CYS A 7 3.42 0.47 -7.71
C CYS A 7 3.03 1.22 -6.44
N ALA A 8 1.98 0.76 -5.79
CA ALA A 8 1.57 1.21 -4.46
C ALA A 8 2.55 0.81 -3.34
N GLY A 9 3.58 -0.03 -3.65
CA GLY A 9 4.53 -0.57 -2.70
C GLY A 9 5.44 0.48 -2.10
N GLY A 10 5.21 1.32 -1.34
CA GLY A 10 5.94 2.43 -0.72
C GLY A 10 4.98 3.52 -0.27
N THR A 11 3.69 3.28 -0.45
CA THR A 11 2.61 4.17 -0.02
C THR A 11 2.05 3.75 1.33
N GLY A 12 1.37 4.67 2.03
CA GLY A 12 0.64 4.35 3.25
C GLY A 12 -0.35 3.21 3.06
N ALA A 13 -1.06 3.18 1.94
CA ALA A 13 -2.02 2.12 1.63
C ALA A 13 -1.38 0.71 1.56
N PHE A 14 -0.14 0.60 1.09
CA PHE A 14 0.59 -0.68 1.14
C PHE A 14 0.89 -1.08 2.59
N ILE A 15 1.34 -0.15 3.41
CA ILE A 15 1.63 -0.39 4.83
C ILE A 15 0.36 -0.83 5.58
N ASP A 16 -0.78 -0.17 5.31
CA ASP A 16 -2.08 -0.54 5.89
C ASP A 16 -2.51 -1.96 5.49
N GLN A 17 -2.29 -2.35 4.23
CA GLN A 17 -2.54 -3.72 3.78
C GLN A 17 -1.65 -4.74 4.49
N MET A 18 -0.38 -4.43 4.70
CA MET A 18 0.53 -5.32 5.43
C MET A 18 0.15 -5.43 6.91
N ALA A 19 -0.25 -4.33 7.54
CA ALA A 19 -0.78 -4.34 8.91
C ALA A 19 -2.03 -5.23 9.03
N THR A 20 -2.94 -5.13 8.05
CA THR A 20 -4.13 -5.99 7.98
C THR A 20 -3.77 -7.47 7.88
N LEU A 21 -2.77 -7.84 7.06
CA LEU A 21 -2.30 -9.23 6.96
C LEU A 21 -1.71 -9.75 8.27
N LEU A 22 -1.01 -8.90 9.00
CA LEU A 22 -0.45 -9.23 10.31
C LEU A 22 -1.51 -9.21 11.43
N ASN A 23 -2.72 -8.77 11.12
CA ASN A 23 -3.79 -8.53 12.10
C ASN A 23 -3.30 -7.63 13.24
N VAL A 24 -2.82 -6.44 12.88
CA VAL A 24 -2.37 -5.37 13.78
C VAL A 24 -2.83 -4.01 13.25
N HIS A 25 -2.90 -3.01 14.12
CA HIS A 25 -3.14 -1.64 13.66
C HIS A 25 -1.88 -1.06 12.98
N PRO A 26 -1.98 -0.26 11.91
CA PRO A 26 -0.83 0.31 11.22
C PRO A 26 0.16 1.05 12.13
N SER A 27 -0.34 1.75 13.16
CA SER A 27 0.52 2.45 14.14
C SER A 27 1.37 1.52 15.01
N GLU A 28 0.98 0.26 15.16
CA GLU A 28 1.72 -0.73 15.97
C GLU A 28 2.91 -1.29 15.22
N LEU A 29 2.94 -1.19 13.90
CA LEU A 29 4.03 -1.75 13.07
C LEU A 29 5.41 -1.21 13.47
N SER A 30 5.50 0.07 13.86
CA SER A 30 6.79 0.65 14.26
C SER A 30 7.30 0.05 15.56
N THR A 31 6.45 -0.07 16.57
CA THR A 31 6.80 -0.68 17.86
C THR A 31 7.12 -2.17 17.71
N LEU A 32 6.39 -2.88 16.85
CA LEU A 32 6.68 -4.28 16.54
C LEU A 32 8.05 -4.43 15.87
N SER A 33 8.33 -3.63 14.85
CA SER A 33 9.57 -3.72 14.08
C SER A 33 10.82 -3.40 14.92
N GLU A 34 10.69 -2.58 15.97
CA GLU A 34 11.77 -2.32 16.94
C GLU A 34 12.18 -3.56 17.73
N GLN A 35 11.28 -4.52 17.90
CA GLN A 35 11.52 -5.76 18.63
C GLN A 35 12.05 -6.88 17.73
N ALA A 36 12.29 -6.60 16.46
CA ALA A 36 12.75 -7.59 15.51
C ALA A 36 14.15 -8.09 15.82
N THR A 37 14.34 -9.38 15.70
CA THR A 37 15.63 -10.05 15.84
C THR A 37 16.21 -10.46 14.48
N SER A 38 15.38 -10.56 13.46
CA SER A 38 15.79 -11.01 12.14
C SER A 38 15.03 -10.21 11.05
N VAL A 39 15.65 -10.11 9.88
CA VAL A 39 15.05 -9.51 8.69
C VAL A 39 15.06 -10.52 7.56
N TYR A 40 13.92 -10.76 6.97
CA TYR A 40 13.73 -11.72 5.89
C TYR A 40 13.67 -11.00 4.54
N PRO A 41 14.31 -11.53 3.50
CA PRO A 41 14.23 -10.97 2.18
C PRO A 41 12.79 -11.05 1.66
N MET A 42 12.33 -9.95 1.10
CA MET A 42 10.99 -9.83 0.51
C MET A 42 11.07 -9.13 -0.84
N ALA A 43 10.09 -9.41 -1.70
CA ALA A 43 9.98 -8.72 -2.97
C ALA A 43 9.79 -7.20 -2.74
N SER A 44 10.77 -6.43 -3.17
CA SER A 44 10.78 -4.97 -3.00
C SER A 44 10.28 -4.20 -4.23
N ARG A 45 9.88 -4.89 -5.31
CA ARG A 45 9.45 -4.22 -6.55
C ARG A 45 7.93 -4.23 -6.77
N CYS A 46 7.24 -5.22 -6.24
CA CYS A 46 5.81 -5.41 -6.47
C CYS A 46 5.09 -5.71 -5.16
N GLY A 47 4.09 -4.88 -4.83
CA GLY A 47 3.30 -5.05 -3.62
C GLY A 47 2.54 -6.39 -3.57
N VAL A 48 2.18 -6.96 -4.72
CA VAL A 48 1.51 -8.27 -4.78
C VAL A 48 2.47 -9.38 -4.36
N PHE A 49 3.69 -9.40 -4.87
CA PHE A 49 4.69 -10.38 -4.47
C PHE A 49 5.12 -10.20 -3.00
N ALA A 50 5.31 -8.95 -2.56
CA ALA A 50 5.57 -8.67 -1.15
C ALA A 50 4.46 -9.23 -0.24
N LYS A 51 3.20 -9.11 -0.64
CA LYS A 51 2.06 -9.69 0.08
C LYS A 51 2.14 -11.21 0.17
N THR A 52 2.52 -11.87 -0.92
CA THR A 52 2.71 -13.33 -0.95
C THR A 52 3.87 -13.75 -0.03
N ASP A 53 4.97 -13.00 -0.02
CA ASP A 53 6.10 -13.25 0.86
C ASP A 53 5.69 -13.12 2.34
N VAL A 54 4.94 -12.06 2.69
CA VAL A 54 4.39 -11.90 4.06
C VAL A 54 3.51 -13.09 4.44
N GLN A 55 2.62 -13.55 3.57
CA GLN A 55 1.78 -14.71 3.83
C GLN A 55 2.61 -15.98 4.05
N THR A 56 3.69 -16.14 3.30
CA THR A 56 4.63 -17.26 3.47
C THR A 56 5.34 -17.19 4.81
N LEU A 57 5.77 -16.00 5.25
CA LEU A 57 6.41 -15.84 6.56
C LEU A 57 5.43 -16.11 7.70
N ILE A 58 4.18 -15.65 7.58
CA ILE A 58 3.11 -15.95 8.55
C ILE A 58 2.87 -17.46 8.64
N SER A 59 2.79 -18.16 7.50
CA SER A 59 2.57 -19.62 7.48
C SER A 59 3.73 -20.44 8.08
N ARG A 60 4.90 -19.82 8.20
CA ARG A 60 6.09 -20.41 8.84
C ARG A 60 6.24 -19.99 10.30
N ASP A 61 5.22 -19.40 10.90
CA ASP A 61 5.20 -18.91 12.29
C ASP A 61 6.35 -17.94 12.61
N ILE A 62 6.81 -17.16 11.63
CA ILE A 62 7.81 -16.12 11.87
C ILE A 62 7.19 -15.02 12.75
N PRO A 63 7.90 -14.51 13.77
CA PRO A 63 7.39 -13.47 14.65
C PRO A 63 6.93 -12.24 13.87
N LYS A 64 5.80 -11.65 14.27
CA LYS A 64 5.25 -10.45 13.64
C LYS A 64 6.23 -9.29 13.66
N SER A 65 7.08 -9.19 14.68
CA SER A 65 8.16 -8.20 14.79
C SER A 65 9.14 -8.29 13.61
N ASP A 66 9.61 -9.48 13.31
CA ASP A 66 10.55 -9.74 12.24
C ASP A 66 9.92 -9.49 10.87
N ILE A 67 8.64 -9.87 10.72
CA ILE A 67 7.88 -9.58 9.49
C ILE A 67 7.67 -8.07 9.32
N ALA A 68 7.32 -7.33 10.38
CA ALA A 68 7.15 -5.88 10.32
C ALA A 68 8.46 -5.18 9.91
N LYS A 69 9.59 -5.59 10.47
CA LYS A 69 10.90 -5.07 10.08
C LYS A 69 11.25 -5.39 8.63
N SER A 70 10.94 -6.60 8.19
CA SER A 70 11.15 -7.03 6.80
C SER A 70 10.31 -6.22 5.82
N ILE A 71 9.06 -5.88 6.17
CA ILE A 71 8.20 -4.98 5.40
C ILE A 71 8.84 -3.59 5.29
N PHE A 72 9.31 -3.01 6.39
CA PHE A 72 9.95 -1.70 6.37
C PHE A 72 11.23 -1.70 5.53
N GLN A 73 12.03 -2.75 5.63
CA GLN A 73 13.21 -2.93 4.79
C GLN A 73 12.84 -2.99 3.30
N ALA A 74 11.82 -3.76 2.94
CA ALA A 74 11.36 -3.86 1.55
C ALA A 74 10.85 -2.52 1.02
N VAL A 75 10.08 -1.77 1.82
CA VAL A 75 9.60 -0.41 1.48
C VAL A 75 10.75 0.55 1.26
N ALA A 76 11.74 0.56 2.16
CA ALA A 76 12.89 1.43 2.05
C ALA A 76 13.73 1.12 0.80
N VAL A 77 14.07 -0.16 0.59
CA VAL A 77 14.83 -0.62 -0.59
C VAL A 77 14.12 -0.28 -1.89
N GLN A 78 12.81 -0.54 -1.96
CA GLN A 78 12.02 -0.22 -3.14
C GLN A 78 12.01 1.28 -3.43
N THR A 79 11.78 2.10 -2.41
CA THR A 79 11.70 3.55 -2.54
C THR A 79 13.03 4.13 -3.02
N VAL A 80 14.13 3.74 -2.36
CA VAL A 80 15.47 4.20 -2.73
C VAL A 80 15.81 3.77 -4.15
N ASN A 81 15.64 2.50 -4.50
CA ASN A 81 15.96 1.99 -5.84
C ASN A 81 15.14 2.67 -6.94
N THR A 82 13.87 2.96 -6.67
CA THR A 82 12.97 3.58 -7.66
C THR A 82 13.26 5.07 -7.83
N LEU A 83 13.54 5.78 -6.75
CA LEU A 83 13.73 7.22 -6.78
C LEU A 83 15.19 7.61 -7.04
N ALA A 84 16.15 6.92 -6.48
CA ALA A 84 17.57 7.22 -6.68
C ALA A 84 18.02 6.88 -8.09
N LYS A 85 17.55 5.76 -8.67
CA LYS A 85 17.93 5.33 -10.04
C LYS A 85 19.45 5.33 -10.28
N GLY A 86 20.21 4.84 -9.28
CA GLY A 86 21.68 4.78 -9.34
C GLY A 86 22.41 6.09 -8.98
N PHE A 87 21.70 7.12 -8.56
CA PHE A 87 22.33 8.32 -8.03
C PHE A 87 22.45 8.25 -6.51
N ASP A 88 23.54 8.76 -5.98
CA ASP A 88 23.71 8.88 -4.53
C ASP A 88 22.72 9.89 -3.94
N ILE A 89 22.06 9.49 -2.88
CA ILE A 89 21.25 10.38 -2.05
C ILE A 89 22.20 11.08 -1.09
N LYS A 90 22.35 12.38 -1.27
CA LYS A 90 23.26 13.19 -0.43
C LYS A 90 22.53 13.73 0.79
N PRO A 91 23.22 13.87 1.93
CA PRO A 91 22.71 14.70 3.04
C PRO A 91 22.53 16.17 2.57
N LYS A 92 21.57 16.94 3.01
CA LYS A 92 20.62 16.61 4.09
C LYS A 92 19.30 16.11 3.50
N ILE A 93 18.63 15.26 4.25
CA ILE A 93 17.41 14.57 3.81
C ILE A 93 16.22 15.18 4.55
N LEU A 94 15.17 15.49 3.83
CA LEU A 94 13.88 15.85 4.41
C LEU A 94 12.89 14.71 4.17
N PHE A 95 12.43 14.10 5.25
CA PHE A 95 11.34 13.12 5.20
C PHE A 95 10.00 13.82 5.39
N THR A 96 9.05 13.56 4.48
CA THR A 96 7.70 14.13 4.53
C THR A 96 6.64 13.07 4.28
N GLY A 97 5.40 13.37 4.67
CA GLY A 97 4.26 12.48 4.52
C GLY A 97 4.00 11.59 5.72
N GLY A 98 2.77 11.09 5.83
CA GLY A 98 2.28 10.36 6.99
C GLY A 98 3.14 9.16 7.42
N PRO A 99 3.46 8.20 6.52
CA PRO A 99 4.23 7.02 6.92
C PRO A 99 5.57 7.34 7.58
N LEU A 100 6.33 8.29 7.03
CA LEU A 100 7.64 8.67 7.56
C LEU A 100 7.57 9.55 8.80
N THR A 101 6.41 10.17 9.04
CA THR A 101 6.13 10.94 10.25
C THR A 101 5.68 10.04 11.41
N PHE A 102 4.75 9.11 11.14
CA PHE A 102 4.08 8.33 12.19
C PHE A 102 4.71 6.96 12.44
N LEU A 103 5.67 6.52 11.61
CA LEU A 103 6.38 5.26 11.76
C LEU A 103 7.89 5.51 11.94
N PRO A 104 8.35 5.83 13.15
CA PRO A 104 9.75 6.19 13.41
C PRO A 104 10.75 5.11 12.98
N ASP A 105 10.42 3.82 13.17
CA ASP A 105 11.32 2.76 12.77
C ASP A 105 11.42 2.57 11.25
N LEU A 106 10.36 2.92 10.51
CA LEU A 106 10.46 3.00 9.05
C LEU A 106 11.48 4.08 8.64
N ARG A 107 11.42 5.26 9.27
CA ARG A 107 12.40 6.34 9.02
C ARG A 107 13.83 5.89 9.36
N ARG A 108 14.03 5.23 10.52
CA ARG A 108 15.34 4.66 10.90
C ARG A 108 15.84 3.63 9.89
N THR A 109 14.93 2.84 9.33
CA THR A 109 15.28 1.86 8.29
C THR A 109 15.79 2.55 7.02
N PHE A 110 15.19 3.68 6.62
CA PHE A 110 15.72 4.51 5.53
C PHE A 110 17.12 5.06 5.86
N LEU A 111 17.33 5.58 7.05
CA LEU A 111 18.63 6.12 7.45
C LEU A 111 19.72 5.05 7.41
N THR A 112 19.42 3.88 7.94
CA THR A 112 20.35 2.74 7.90
C THR A 112 20.70 2.36 6.46
N LEU A 113 19.69 2.28 5.58
CA LEU A 113 19.90 1.94 4.16
C LEU A 113 20.74 2.98 3.41
N LEU A 114 20.60 4.25 3.80
CA LEU A 114 21.30 5.37 3.17
C LEU A 114 22.66 5.67 3.82
N ASN A 115 23.08 4.91 4.83
CA ASN A 115 24.23 5.20 5.68
C ASN A 115 24.22 6.64 6.23
N ALA A 116 23.03 7.13 6.56
CA ALA A 116 22.79 8.47 7.11
C ALA A 116 22.46 8.40 8.60
N THR A 117 22.65 9.50 9.28
CA THR A 117 22.37 9.67 10.70
C THR A 117 21.24 10.69 10.92
N GLU A 118 20.79 10.85 12.16
CA GLU A 118 19.79 11.89 12.51
C GLU A 118 20.32 13.32 12.22
N ASP A 119 21.63 13.54 12.25
CA ASP A 119 22.25 14.83 11.90
C ASP A 119 22.13 15.17 10.41
N ASP A 120 21.87 14.17 9.59
CA ASP A 120 21.68 14.32 8.14
C ASP A 120 20.24 14.68 7.76
N ILE A 121 19.34 14.79 8.73
CA ILE A 121 17.93 15.09 8.52
C ILE A 121 17.63 16.57 8.71
N TYR A 122 16.83 17.12 7.79
CA TYR A 122 16.08 18.34 8.05
C TYR A 122 14.79 18.02 8.78
N THR A 123 14.59 18.68 9.93
CA THR A 123 13.32 18.60 10.65
C THR A 123 12.47 19.82 10.33
N VAL A 124 11.22 19.60 9.98
CA VAL A 124 10.22 20.65 9.76
C VAL A 124 9.02 20.39 10.66
N GLU A 125 8.32 21.46 10.98
CA GLU A 125 7.05 21.36 11.69
C GLU A 125 5.99 20.76 10.75
N HIS A 126 5.20 19.83 11.23
CA HIS A 126 4.14 19.15 10.47
C HIS A 126 4.60 18.55 9.13
N PRO A 127 5.57 17.62 9.13
CA PRO A 127 6.07 17.04 7.89
C PRO A 127 5.00 16.26 7.12
N GLU A 128 3.95 15.79 7.78
CA GLU A 128 2.78 15.15 7.16
C GLU A 128 1.92 16.12 6.33
N LEU A 129 1.98 17.42 6.63
CA LEU A 129 1.20 18.46 5.95
C LEU A 129 1.98 19.19 4.87
N THR A 130 3.23 18.83 4.60
CA THR A 130 4.12 19.56 3.69
C THR A 130 3.51 19.81 2.31
N ALA A 131 2.80 18.82 1.75
CA ALA A 131 2.14 18.98 0.46
C ALA A 131 0.97 19.98 0.52
N ALA A 132 0.18 19.96 1.61
CA ALA A 132 -0.94 20.89 1.81
C ALA A 132 -0.43 22.32 2.04
N ILE A 133 0.64 22.46 2.82
CA ILE A 133 1.32 23.75 3.06
C ILE A 133 1.85 24.29 1.73
N GLY A 134 2.54 23.47 0.94
CA GLY A 134 3.04 23.89 -0.37
C GLY A 134 1.92 24.31 -1.33
N ALA A 135 0.78 23.60 -1.31
CA ALA A 135 -0.39 23.97 -2.12
C ALA A 135 -1.01 25.31 -1.65
N ALA A 136 -0.97 25.59 -0.36
CA ALA A 136 -1.48 26.86 0.17
C ALA A 136 -0.61 28.09 -0.22
N PHE A 137 0.70 27.87 -0.43
CA PHE A 137 1.61 28.89 -0.93
C PHE A 137 1.62 29.02 -2.46
N GLY A 138 1.01 28.07 -3.17
CA GLY A 138 0.93 28.11 -4.62
C GLY A 138 0.03 29.24 -5.09
N GLU A 139 0.55 30.21 -5.83
CA GLU A 139 -0.26 31.23 -6.48
C GLU A 139 -1.00 30.61 -7.66
N LYS A 140 -2.32 30.77 -7.67
CA LYS A 140 -3.16 30.51 -8.84
C LYS A 140 -3.76 31.83 -9.32
N GLU A 141 -3.80 32.02 -10.63
CA GLU A 141 -4.43 33.19 -11.26
C GLU A 141 -5.92 33.26 -10.93
N ASP A 142 -6.62 32.13 -10.84
CA ASP A 142 -8.01 32.03 -10.42
C ASP A 142 -8.10 31.80 -8.90
N LYS A 143 -8.35 32.88 -8.17
CA LYS A 143 -8.58 32.84 -6.72
C LYS A 143 -10.08 32.66 -6.43
N THR A 144 -10.52 31.43 -6.30
CA THR A 144 -11.83 31.16 -5.69
C THR A 144 -11.63 31.19 -4.17
N ILE A 145 -12.11 32.25 -3.55
CA ILE A 145 -12.07 32.38 -2.09
C ILE A 145 -13.37 31.79 -1.53
N ILE A 146 -13.25 30.72 -0.77
CA ILE A 146 -14.35 30.14 0.00
C ILE A 146 -14.04 30.29 1.49
N SER A 147 -15.04 30.61 2.28
CA SER A 147 -14.88 30.64 3.73
C SER A 147 -14.72 29.23 4.29
N VAL A 148 -14.07 29.10 5.44
CA VAL A 148 -13.94 27.81 6.14
C VAL A 148 -15.30 27.18 6.45
N SER A 149 -16.31 28.01 6.71
CA SER A 149 -17.68 27.53 6.94
C SER A 149 -18.33 26.96 5.69
N GLU A 150 -18.12 27.58 4.53
CA GLU A 150 -18.59 27.06 3.23
C GLU A 150 -17.85 25.76 2.86
N PHE A 151 -16.53 25.72 3.07
CA PHE A 151 -15.75 24.51 2.83
C PHE A 151 -16.24 23.34 3.70
N LYS A 152 -16.51 23.59 5.00
CA LYS A 152 -17.08 22.55 5.88
C LYS A 152 -18.44 22.04 5.39
N LYS A 153 -19.30 22.93 4.92
CA LYS A 153 -20.62 22.56 4.35
C LYS A 153 -20.45 21.72 3.07
N LEU A 154 -19.53 22.12 2.17
CA LEU A 154 -19.23 21.35 0.96
C LEU A 154 -18.75 19.94 1.30
N VAL A 155 -17.81 19.79 2.24
CA VAL A 155 -17.30 18.47 2.66
C VAL A 155 -18.42 17.62 3.31
N GLN A 156 -19.27 18.22 4.14
CA GLN A 156 -20.41 17.51 4.73
C GLN A 156 -21.44 17.07 3.67
N ASN A 157 -21.71 17.90 2.68
CA ASN A 157 -22.61 17.54 1.60
C ASN A 157 -22.01 16.44 0.72
N ILE A 158 -20.73 16.50 0.39
CA ILE A 158 -20.03 15.44 -0.34
C ILE A 158 -20.14 14.12 0.41
N SER A 159 -19.93 14.09 1.71
CA SER A 159 -20.03 12.86 2.51
C SER A 159 -21.46 12.33 2.62
N SER A 160 -22.48 13.16 2.48
CA SER A 160 -23.88 12.73 2.44
C SER A 160 -24.37 12.34 1.04
N GLU A 161 -23.76 12.90 -0.01
CA GLU A 161 -24.13 12.66 -1.42
C GLU A 161 -23.21 11.65 -2.13
N VAL A 162 -22.09 11.27 -1.56
CA VAL A 162 -21.29 10.14 -2.04
C VAL A 162 -21.99 8.82 -1.70
N LYS A 163 -23.21 8.67 -2.14
CA LYS A 163 -23.56 7.46 -2.86
C LYS A 163 -22.55 7.39 -4.00
N ILE A 164 -21.81 6.28 -4.07
CA ILE A 164 -20.85 5.95 -5.11
C ILE A 164 -21.55 6.01 -6.50
N THR A 165 -21.95 7.19 -6.96
CA THR A 165 -22.70 7.38 -8.19
C THR A 165 -21.81 7.76 -9.37
N ASN A 166 -20.48 7.82 -9.15
CA ASN A 166 -19.51 8.08 -10.21
C ASN A 166 -18.49 6.98 -10.45
N SER A 167 -18.61 5.80 -9.84
CA SER A 167 -18.16 4.65 -10.60
C SER A 167 -19.11 4.62 -11.81
N LYS A 168 -18.61 4.74 -13.01
CA LYS A 168 -19.29 4.18 -14.18
C LYS A 168 -19.43 2.70 -13.84
N TYR A 169 -20.51 2.35 -13.13
CA TYR A 169 -20.88 0.97 -12.97
C TYR A 169 -20.91 0.44 -14.38
N ARG A 170 -20.08 -0.53 -14.66
CA ARG A 170 -20.30 -1.34 -15.83
C ARG A 170 -21.75 -1.80 -15.71
N GLU A 171 -22.49 -1.68 -16.79
CA GLU A 171 -23.83 -2.26 -16.86
C GLU A 171 -23.78 -3.65 -16.24
N ALA A 172 -24.82 -4.02 -15.53
CA ALA A 172 -24.88 -5.34 -14.94
C ALA A 172 -24.55 -6.37 -16.01
N LEU A 173 -23.76 -7.39 -15.66
CA LEU A 173 -23.32 -8.40 -16.61
C LEU A 173 -24.51 -9.12 -17.27
N PHE A 174 -25.63 -9.15 -16.57
CA PHE A 174 -26.91 -9.69 -17.02
C PHE A 174 -28.01 -8.66 -16.77
N SER A 175 -28.89 -8.47 -17.75
CA SER A 175 -30.01 -7.54 -17.68
C SER A 175 -31.19 -8.09 -16.88
N SER A 176 -31.24 -9.41 -16.68
CA SER A 176 -32.30 -10.11 -15.94
C SER A 176 -31.79 -11.40 -15.29
N GLU A 177 -32.54 -11.88 -14.31
CA GLU A 177 -32.27 -13.18 -13.67
C GLU A 177 -32.46 -14.35 -14.68
N GLU A 178 -33.29 -14.19 -15.66
CA GLU A 178 -33.54 -15.16 -16.71
C GLU A 178 -32.32 -15.31 -17.62
N GLU A 179 -31.72 -14.22 -18.05
CA GLU A 179 -30.46 -14.19 -18.81
C GLU A 179 -29.31 -14.84 -18.03
N TYR A 180 -29.20 -14.57 -16.74
CA TYR A 180 -28.21 -15.22 -15.86
C TYR A 180 -28.41 -16.74 -15.78
N ASN A 181 -29.66 -17.17 -15.63
CA ASN A 181 -29.97 -18.62 -15.55
C ASN A 181 -29.73 -19.34 -16.88
N ASP A 182 -29.96 -18.70 -18.00
CA ASP A 182 -29.66 -19.26 -19.32
C ASP A 182 -28.16 -19.34 -19.57
N TRP A 183 -27.41 -18.32 -19.17
CA TRP A 183 -25.96 -18.37 -19.17
C TRP A 183 -25.41 -19.51 -18.29
N LEU A 184 -25.96 -19.72 -17.09
CA LEU A 184 -25.58 -20.83 -16.21
C LEU A 184 -25.83 -22.20 -16.85
N LYS A 185 -26.98 -22.39 -17.54
CA LYS A 185 -27.32 -23.64 -18.24
C LYS A 185 -26.35 -23.93 -19.40
N GLU A 186 -25.97 -22.87 -20.12
CA GLU A 186 -25.06 -23.01 -21.25
C GLU A 186 -23.65 -23.36 -20.77
N HIS A 187 -23.14 -22.66 -19.78
CA HIS A 187 -21.81 -22.94 -19.22
C HIS A 187 -21.71 -24.21 -18.36
N ALA A 188 -22.86 -24.74 -17.90
CA ALA A 188 -22.89 -26.03 -17.24
C ALA A 188 -22.49 -27.18 -18.18
N LYS A 189 -22.61 -26.99 -19.51
CA LYS A 189 -22.19 -27.98 -20.52
C LYS A 189 -20.67 -28.09 -20.61
N ASP A 190 -19.95 -27.03 -20.28
CA ASP A 190 -18.48 -26.95 -20.34
C ASP A 190 -17.78 -27.41 -19.04
N LYS A 191 -18.56 -27.82 -18.04
CA LYS A 191 -17.99 -28.39 -16.82
C LYS A 191 -17.20 -29.65 -17.12
N VAL A 192 -15.89 -29.57 -16.85
CA VAL A 192 -15.04 -30.77 -16.86
C VAL A 192 -15.61 -31.78 -15.85
N LYS A 193 -15.90 -32.98 -16.30
CA LYS A 193 -16.31 -34.05 -15.39
C LYS A 193 -15.22 -34.29 -14.38
N SER A 194 -15.56 -34.19 -13.10
CA SER A 194 -14.61 -34.53 -12.03
C SER A 194 -14.14 -35.96 -12.23
N ALA A 195 -12.85 -36.14 -12.47
CA ALA A 195 -12.27 -37.47 -12.53
C ALA A 195 -12.25 -38.07 -11.12
N ASP A 196 -12.71 -39.29 -10.95
CA ASP A 196 -12.56 -40.01 -9.70
C ASP A 196 -11.05 -40.25 -9.47
N VAL A 197 -10.53 -39.86 -8.32
CA VAL A 197 -9.09 -39.99 -7.98
C VAL A 197 -8.61 -41.44 -8.10
N LYS A 198 -9.49 -42.43 -7.92
CA LYS A 198 -9.19 -43.84 -8.13
C LYS A 198 -8.91 -44.19 -9.58
N THR A 199 -9.63 -43.59 -10.53
CA THR A 199 -9.43 -43.84 -11.97
C THR A 199 -8.21 -43.14 -12.57
N VAL A 200 -7.69 -42.09 -11.91
CA VAL A 200 -6.47 -41.40 -12.37
C VAL A 200 -5.22 -42.23 -12.02
N ASN A 201 -5.23 -42.95 -10.89
CA ASN A 201 -4.09 -43.77 -10.45
C ASN A 201 -3.91 -45.07 -11.25
N GLU A 202 -4.96 -45.59 -11.91
CA GLU A 202 -4.89 -46.81 -12.70
C GLU A 202 -4.40 -46.63 -14.15
N LYS A 203 -4.33 -45.38 -14.63
CA LYS A 203 -3.89 -45.03 -15.99
C LYS A 203 -2.48 -44.47 -16.11
N ASN A 204 -1.77 -44.33 -15.02
CA ASN A 204 -0.41 -43.79 -14.98
C ASN A 204 0.64 -44.81 -14.53
N THR A 205 0.41 -46.12 -14.72
CA THR A 205 1.42 -47.16 -14.57
C THR A 205 1.78 -47.71 -15.94
#